data_1fab3b110e0bc89be1d30d119e3b4792
#
_entry.id   1fab3b110e0bc89be1d30d119e3b4792
#
_cell.length_a   1.000
_cell.length_b   1.000
_cell.length_c   1.000
_cell.angle_alpha   90.00
_cell.angle_beta   90.00
_cell.angle_gamma   90.00
#
_symmetry.space_group_name_H-M   'P 1'
#
loop_
_entity.id
_entity.type
_entity.pdbx_description
1 polymer ?
#
loop_
_entity_poly.entity_id
_entity_poly.type
_entity_poly.pdbx_seq_one_letter_code
_entity_poly.pdbx_strand_id
1 'polypeptide(L)'
;MDNEKVGLFKRLWRALNKAAKYSLLAISSASFVAGIIFWGGFNTGMEMTNTLEFCITCHEMRDTVYKEYKETIHYTNRTGVRAICSDCHVPKDWVHKMIRKSQASLEVWGKITGSIDTPEKFEAKRMQLATHEWARMKDSNSRECRNCHNFDAMSAELQKQTPYKKHMKAKEEGKTCIDCHKGIAHQLPKEYEEPDE
;
A
#
# COMPACT_ATOMS: atom_id res chain seq x y z
N MET A 1 6.60 -10.61 -47.84
CA MET A 1 6.88 -10.26 -46.41
C MET A 1 7.13 -11.46 -45.50
N ASP A 2 6.70 -12.69 -45.84
CA ASP A 2 6.85 -13.84 -44.97
C ASP A 2 8.21 -14.53 -44.97
N ASN A 3 8.99 -14.38 -46.05
CA ASN A 3 10.28 -15.08 -46.17
C ASN A 3 11.39 -14.48 -45.30
N GLU A 4 11.30 -13.21 -44.90
CA GLU A 4 12.28 -12.54 -44.06
C GLU A 4 12.12 -12.90 -42.59
N LYS A 5 10.86 -13.04 -42.12
CA LYS A 5 10.54 -13.49 -40.76
C LYS A 5 10.95 -14.94 -40.48
N VAL A 6 10.76 -15.80 -41.49
CA VAL A 6 11.22 -17.21 -41.42
C VAL A 6 12.75 -17.29 -41.35
N GLY A 7 13.46 -16.39 -42.01
CA GLY A 7 14.92 -16.28 -41.96
C GLY A 7 15.45 -15.87 -40.59
N LEU A 8 14.78 -14.89 -39.94
CA LEU A 8 15.13 -14.42 -38.59
C LEU A 8 14.88 -15.52 -37.53
N PHE A 9 13.74 -16.17 -37.59
CA PHE A 9 13.41 -17.30 -36.68
C PHE A 9 14.41 -18.45 -36.80
N LYS A 10 14.76 -18.86 -38.02
CA LYS A 10 15.78 -19.90 -38.26
C LYS A 10 17.17 -19.47 -37.79
N ARG A 11 17.52 -18.18 -37.87
CA ARG A 11 18.80 -17.65 -37.36
C ARG A 11 18.80 -17.69 -35.83
N LEU A 12 17.72 -17.24 -35.21
CA LEU A 12 17.55 -17.26 -33.74
C LEU A 12 17.58 -18.70 -33.21
N TRP A 13 16.82 -19.61 -33.83
CA TRP A 13 16.80 -21.02 -33.49
C TRP A 13 18.18 -21.67 -33.58
N ARG A 14 18.95 -21.37 -34.64
CA ARG A 14 20.32 -21.88 -34.79
C ARG A 14 21.28 -21.25 -33.77
N ALA A 15 21.11 -20.01 -33.40
CA ALA A 15 21.91 -19.37 -32.38
C ALA A 15 21.66 -19.96 -30.99
N LEU A 16 20.37 -20.24 -30.68
CA LEU A 16 19.97 -20.87 -29.40
C LEU A 16 20.39 -22.34 -29.32
N ASN A 17 20.44 -23.05 -30.44
CA ASN A 17 20.85 -24.48 -30.50
C ASN A 17 22.32 -24.69 -30.88
N LYS A 18 23.14 -23.63 -30.97
CA LYS A 18 24.60 -23.84 -31.00
C LYS A 18 25.01 -24.57 -29.71
N ALA A 19 25.85 -25.59 -29.87
CA ALA A 19 26.37 -26.31 -28.72
C ALA A 19 26.89 -25.33 -27.68
N ALA A 20 26.17 -25.21 -26.56
CA ALA A 20 26.55 -24.29 -25.52
C ALA A 20 27.93 -24.69 -24.97
N LYS A 21 28.80 -23.71 -24.75
CA LYS A 21 30.10 -23.91 -24.14
C LYS A 21 30.01 -24.58 -22.76
N TYR A 22 28.83 -24.47 -22.15
CA TYR A 22 28.49 -25.04 -20.86
C TYR A 22 27.37 -26.09 -21.01
N SER A 23 27.36 -27.10 -20.12
CA SER A 23 26.32 -28.11 -20.12
C SER A 23 24.94 -27.50 -19.83
N LEU A 24 23.86 -28.05 -20.41
CA LEU A 24 22.49 -27.62 -20.16
C LEU A 24 22.16 -27.62 -18.66
N LEU A 25 22.67 -28.63 -17.92
CA LEU A 25 22.52 -28.72 -16.47
C LEU A 25 23.13 -27.51 -15.75
N ALA A 26 24.34 -27.11 -16.15
CA ALA A 26 25.01 -25.94 -15.53
C ALA A 26 24.24 -24.64 -15.78
N ILE A 27 23.74 -24.44 -17.01
CA ILE A 27 22.93 -23.26 -17.35
C ILE A 27 21.62 -23.25 -16.55
N SER A 28 20.91 -24.40 -16.51
CA SER A 28 19.65 -24.52 -15.78
C SER A 28 19.83 -24.29 -14.27
N SER A 29 20.88 -24.88 -13.68
CA SER A 29 21.19 -24.69 -12.27
C SER A 29 21.55 -23.24 -11.94
N ALA A 30 22.36 -22.59 -12.78
CA ALA A 30 22.73 -21.19 -12.60
C ALA A 30 21.52 -20.26 -12.74
N SER A 31 20.66 -20.52 -13.73
CA SER A 31 19.41 -19.74 -13.92
C SER A 31 18.43 -19.93 -12.75
N PHE A 32 18.31 -21.14 -12.22
CA PHE A 32 17.48 -21.45 -11.06
C PHE A 32 17.98 -20.71 -9.80
N VAL A 33 19.27 -20.77 -9.53
CA VAL A 33 19.87 -20.05 -8.40
C VAL A 33 19.72 -18.53 -8.57
N ALA A 34 19.98 -18.01 -9.77
CA ALA A 34 19.78 -16.60 -10.06
C ALA A 34 18.31 -16.17 -9.87
N GLY A 35 17.36 -17.01 -10.26
CA GLY A 35 15.92 -16.78 -10.03
C GLY A 35 15.57 -16.72 -8.53
N ILE A 36 16.11 -17.60 -7.72
CA ILE A 36 15.92 -17.58 -6.25
C ILE A 36 16.49 -16.29 -5.65
N ILE A 37 17.71 -15.93 -6.03
CA ILE A 37 18.38 -14.72 -5.52
C ILE A 37 17.59 -13.48 -5.94
N PHE A 38 17.18 -13.39 -7.22
CA PHE A 38 16.36 -12.29 -7.72
C PHE A 38 15.04 -12.18 -6.96
N TRP A 39 14.30 -13.29 -6.84
CA TRP A 39 13.01 -13.30 -6.16
C TRP A 39 13.12 -12.96 -4.68
N GLY A 40 14.10 -13.54 -4.00
CA GLY A 40 14.37 -13.24 -2.60
C GLY A 40 14.77 -11.78 -2.39
N GLY A 41 15.70 -11.28 -3.19
CA GLY A 41 16.14 -9.88 -3.14
C GLY A 41 15.02 -8.89 -3.46
N PHE A 42 14.22 -9.19 -4.49
CA PHE A 42 13.06 -8.39 -4.84
C PHE A 42 12.05 -8.28 -3.68
N ASN A 43 11.65 -9.42 -3.09
CA ASN A 43 10.70 -9.40 -1.97
C ASN A 43 11.28 -8.70 -0.74
N THR A 44 12.56 -8.92 -0.44
CA THR A 44 13.24 -8.22 0.65
C THR A 44 13.21 -6.70 0.43
N GLY A 45 13.54 -6.24 -0.77
CA GLY A 45 13.47 -4.81 -1.12
C GLY A 45 12.04 -4.25 -0.98
N MET A 46 11.03 -5.03 -1.38
CA MET A 46 9.64 -4.65 -1.23
C MET A 46 9.24 -4.49 0.24
N GLU A 47 9.69 -5.37 1.14
CA GLU A 47 9.40 -5.26 2.58
C GLU A 47 10.21 -4.14 3.26
N MET A 48 11.46 -3.93 2.87
CA MET A 48 12.25 -2.80 3.38
C MET A 48 11.56 -1.44 3.12
N THR A 49 10.86 -1.31 2.00
CA THR A 49 10.08 -0.09 1.68
C THR A 49 8.72 -0.04 2.37
N ASN A 50 8.38 -0.98 3.25
CA ASN A 50 7.17 -0.97 4.06
C ASN A 50 7.44 -0.56 5.52
N THR A 51 8.69 -0.33 5.90
CA THR A 51 9.03 0.06 7.28
C THR A 51 8.61 1.49 7.58
N LEU A 52 8.35 1.77 8.86
CA LEU A 52 8.05 3.13 9.32
C LEU A 52 9.20 4.09 9.00
N GLU A 53 10.43 3.63 9.22
CA GLU A 53 11.66 4.38 8.98
C GLU A 53 11.76 4.81 7.53
N PHE A 54 11.45 3.91 6.58
CA PHE A 54 11.42 4.25 5.16
C PHE A 54 10.38 5.33 4.85
N CYS A 55 9.16 5.21 5.36
CA CYS A 55 8.08 6.16 5.09
C CYS A 55 8.43 7.57 5.57
N ILE A 56 9.09 7.70 6.73
CA ILE A 56 9.45 8.99 7.32
C ILE A 56 10.81 9.54 6.84
N THR A 57 11.49 8.89 5.91
CA THR A 57 12.67 9.49 5.24
C THR A 57 12.30 10.74 4.46
N CYS A 58 11.07 10.81 3.95
CA CYS A 58 10.56 12.00 3.29
C CYS A 58 10.11 13.00 4.33
N HIS A 59 10.63 14.24 4.26
CA HIS A 59 10.28 15.29 5.22
C HIS A 59 8.79 15.66 5.14
N GLU A 60 8.16 15.53 3.97
CA GLU A 60 6.73 15.74 3.78
C GLU A 60 5.89 14.82 4.67
N MET A 61 6.31 13.56 4.81
CA MET A 61 5.65 12.61 5.70
C MET A 61 6.02 12.85 7.15
N ARG A 62 7.32 13.05 7.42
CA ARG A 62 7.87 13.19 8.78
C ARG A 62 7.34 14.43 9.49
N ASP A 63 7.27 15.56 8.78
CA ASP A 63 7.00 16.86 9.37
C ASP A 63 5.52 17.24 9.40
N THR A 64 4.67 16.46 8.71
CA THR A 64 3.21 16.60 8.66
C THR A 64 2.51 15.39 9.29
N VAL A 65 2.05 14.45 8.49
CA VAL A 65 1.18 13.32 8.89
C VAL A 65 1.79 12.41 9.95
N TYR A 66 3.12 12.28 10.02
CA TYR A 66 3.74 11.48 11.07
C TYR A 66 3.66 12.17 12.45
N LYS A 67 3.74 13.50 12.50
CA LYS A 67 3.54 14.23 13.78
C LYS A 67 2.13 14.01 14.30
N GLU A 68 1.14 14.13 13.43
CA GLU A 68 -0.27 13.89 13.76
C GLU A 68 -0.51 12.44 14.20
N TYR A 69 0.04 11.47 13.43
CA TYR A 69 -0.08 10.05 13.73
C TYR A 69 0.42 9.70 15.13
N LYS A 70 1.50 10.33 15.61
CA LYS A 70 2.06 10.08 16.96
C LYS A 70 1.10 10.39 18.10
N GLU A 71 0.10 11.20 17.87
CA GLU A 71 -0.90 11.61 18.86
C GLU A 71 -2.13 10.69 18.87
N THR A 72 -2.14 9.66 17.99
CA THR A 72 -3.30 8.78 17.81
C THR A 72 -3.20 7.50 18.62
N ILE A 73 -4.37 6.87 18.83
CA ILE A 73 -4.48 5.55 19.47
C ILE A 73 -3.79 4.44 18.65
N HIS A 74 -3.61 4.63 17.36
CA HIS A 74 -2.90 3.67 16.51
C HIS A 74 -1.37 3.74 16.69
N TYR A 75 -0.85 4.84 17.20
CA TYR A 75 0.55 4.97 17.56
C TYR A 75 0.85 4.48 18.99
N THR A 76 0.02 4.90 19.95
CA THR A 76 0.20 4.53 21.36
C THR A 76 -1.15 4.16 21.98
N ASN A 77 -1.25 2.97 22.52
CA ASN A 77 -2.47 2.46 23.12
C ASN A 77 -2.17 1.47 24.27
N ARG A 78 -3.22 1.12 25.01
CA ARG A 78 -3.12 0.22 26.17
C ARG A 78 -2.71 -1.22 25.84
N THR A 79 -2.84 -1.65 24.60
CA THR A 79 -2.52 -3.03 24.19
C THR A 79 -1.07 -3.19 23.73
N GLY A 80 -0.37 -2.08 23.47
CA GLY A 80 0.99 -2.06 22.94
C GLY A 80 1.11 -2.44 21.44
N VAL A 81 -0.01 -2.66 20.75
CA VAL A 81 -0.01 -2.94 19.31
C VAL A 81 -0.02 -1.63 18.53
N ARG A 82 1.07 -1.35 17.82
CA ARG A 82 1.20 -0.17 16.96
C ARG A 82 0.97 -0.57 15.49
N ALA A 83 0.05 0.11 14.83
CA ALA A 83 -0.10 0.01 13.37
C ALA A 83 0.88 0.99 12.72
N ILE A 84 1.75 0.54 11.83
CA ILE A 84 2.65 1.42 11.08
C ILE A 84 1.98 1.90 9.78
N CYS A 85 2.60 2.87 9.10
CA CYS A 85 2.03 3.48 7.88
C CYS A 85 1.59 2.43 6.84
N SER A 86 2.41 1.41 6.62
CA SER A 86 2.12 0.36 5.66
C SER A 86 0.95 -0.55 6.07
N ASP A 87 0.60 -0.66 7.34
CA ASP A 87 -0.54 -1.47 7.78
C ASP A 87 -1.88 -0.91 7.29
N CYS A 88 -1.95 0.41 7.07
CA CYS A 88 -3.13 1.10 6.56
C CYS A 88 -3.03 1.44 5.07
N HIS A 89 -1.82 1.72 4.57
CA HIS A 89 -1.60 2.24 3.23
C HIS A 89 -1.10 1.24 2.20
N VAL A 90 -0.64 0.05 2.63
CA VAL A 90 -0.08 -0.97 1.73
C VAL A 90 -0.78 -2.32 1.95
N PRO A 91 -1.50 -2.84 0.95
CA PRO A 91 -2.11 -4.16 1.04
C PRO A 91 -1.12 -5.26 1.39
N LYS A 92 -1.55 -6.22 2.21
CA LYS A 92 -0.70 -7.38 2.59
C LYS A 92 -0.60 -8.41 1.47
N ASP A 93 -1.67 -8.59 0.68
CA ASP A 93 -1.63 -9.52 -0.45
C ASP A 93 -0.71 -8.99 -1.57
N TRP A 94 -0.07 -9.91 -2.25
CA TRP A 94 1.02 -9.61 -3.19
C TRP A 94 0.54 -8.76 -4.39
N VAL A 95 -0.59 -9.11 -4.99
CA VAL A 95 -1.09 -8.44 -6.22
C VAL A 95 -1.45 -6.99 -5.93
N HIS A 96 -2.27 -6.75 -4.90
CA HIS A 96 -2.67 -5.38 -4.54
C HIS A 96 -1.48 -4.58 -3.98
N LYS A 97 -0.53 -5.23 -3.29
CA LYS A 97 0.74 -4.60 -2.88
C LYS A 97 1.50 -4.07 -4.09
N MET A 98 1.64 -4.87 -5.15
CA MET A 98 2.32 -4.43 -6.38
C MET A 98 1.60 -3.28 -7.07
N ILE A 99 0.27 -3.35 -7.17
CA ILE A 99 -0.53 -2.26 -7.73
C ILE A 99 -0.33 -0.97 -6.92
N ARG A 100 -0.42 -1.06 -5.58
CA ARG A 100 -0.24 0.11 -4.71
C ARG A 100 1.16 0.71 -4.81
N LYS A 101 2.19 -0.13 -4.86
CA LYS A 101 3.57 0.33 -5.03
C LYS A 101 3.80 1.01 -6.39
N SER A 102 3.18 0.50 -7.44
CA SER A 102 3.22 1.15 -8.76
C SER A 102 2.54 2.53 -8.72
N GLN A 103 1.40 2.65 -8.04
CA GLN A 103 0.74 3.94 -7.84
C GLN A 103 1.59 4.91 -7.00
N ALA A 104 2.25 4.42 -5.95
CA ALA A 104 3.14 5.22 -5.11
C ALA A 104 4.34 5.81 -5.88
N SER A 105 4.72 5.22 -7.02
CA SER A 105 5.76 5.81 -7.88
C SER A 105 5.36 7.20 -8.40
N LEU A 106 4.07 7.47 -8.58
CA LEU A 106 3.57 8.80 -8.96
C LEU A 106 3.69 9.80 -7.80
N GLU A 107 3.56 9.34 -6.56
CA GLU A 107 3.75 10.17 -5.36
C GLU A 107 5.23 10.57 -5.23
N VAL A 108 6.14 9.63 -5.47
CA VAL A 108 7.59 9.91 -5.54
C VAL A 108 7.90 10.89 -6.68
N TRP A 109 7.25 10.75 -7.81
CA TRP A 109 7.38 11.72 -8.91
C TRP A 109 6.90 13.11 -8.51
N GLY A 110 5.78 13.20 -7.78
CA GLY A 110 5.25 14.45 -7.21
C GLY A 110 6.26 15.14 -6.28
N LYS A 111 7.01 14.35 -5.47
CA LYS A 111 8.11 14.88 -4.65
C LYS A 111 9.26 15.41 -5.52
N ILE A 112 9.73 14.64 -6.50
CA ILE A 112 10.86 15.03 -7.38
C ILE A 112 10.54 16.32 -8.14
N THR A 113 9.29 16.49 -8.58
CA THR A 113 8.83 17.69 -9.30
C THR A 113 8.49 18.87 -8.39
N GLY A 114 8.60 18.70 -7.07
CA GLY A 114 8.33 19.77 -6.09
C GLY A 114 6.86 20.13 -5.95
N SER A 115 5.95 19.19 -6.23
CA SER A 115 4.51 19.49 -6.16
C SER A 115 3.93 19.44 -4.75
N ILE A 116 4.66 18.86 -3.78
CA ILE A 116 4.27 18.69 -2.37
C ILE A 116 5.46 18.92 -1.42
N ASP A 117 6.53 19.56 -1.89
CA ASP A 117 7.81 19.69 -1.19
C ASP A 117 7.83 20.75 -0.07
N THR A 118 6.74 21.46 0.15
CA THR A 118 6.61 22.37 1.30
C THR A 118 5.31 22.09 2.08
N PRO A 119 5.25 22.45 3.38
CA PRO A 119 4.05 22.30 4.18
C PRO A 119 2.82 22.97 3.55
N GLU A 120 2.99 24.16 2.97
CA GLU A 120 1.91 24.91 2.34
C GLU A 120 1.37 24.19 1.10
N LYS A 121 2.24 23.64 0.26
CA LYS A 121 1.84 22.85 -0.93
C LYS A 121 1.17 21.55 -0.53
N PHE A 122 1.66 20.90 0.55
CA PHE A 122 1.03 19.71 1.09
C PHE A 122 -0.38 20.02 1.59
N GLU A 123 -0.55 21.07 2.41
CA GLU A 123 -1.87 21.47 2.92
C GLU A 123 -2.83 21.85 1.80
N ALA A 124 -2.37 22.57 0.77
CA ALA A 124 -3.21 22.91 -0.40
C ALA A 124 -3.72 21.69 -1.17
N LYS A 125 -3.06 20.54 -1.06
CA LYS A 125 -3.48 19.28 -1.69
C LYS A 125 -4.11 18.27 -0.72
N ARG A 126 -4.14 18.58 0.56
CA ARG A 126 -4.51 17.64 1.61
C ARG A 126 -5.90 17.04 1.39
N MET A 127 -6.89 17.85 1.02
CA MET A 127 -8.24 17.37 0.74
C MET A 127 -8.26 16.41 -0.47
N GLN A 128 -7.55 16.74 -1.53
CA GLN A 128 -7.42 15.87 -2.70
C GLN A 128 -6.77 14.52 -2.34
N LEU A 129 -5.65 14.56 -1.60
CA LEU A 129 -4.94 13.35 -1.18
C LEU A 129 -5.80 12.48 -0.25
N ALA A 130 -6.48 13.09 0.70
CA ALA A 130 -7.38 12.40 1.62
C ALA A 130 -8.55 11.75 0.87
N THR A 131 -9.18 12.46 -0.05
CA THR A 131 -10.30 11.95 -0.85
C THR A 131 -9.89 10.74 -1.69
N HIS A 132 -8.72 10.76 -2.33
CA HIS A 132 -8.19 9.62 -3.08
C HIS A 132 -7.97 8.42 -2.17
N GLU A 133 -7.42 8.63 -0.98
CA GLU A 133 -7.15 7.53 -0.05
C GLU A 133 -8.44 6.95 0.54
N TRP A 134 -9.42 7.79 0.91
CA TRP A 134 -10.72 7.33 1.38
C TRP A 134 -11.47 6.54 0.31
N ALA A 135 -11.44 6.99 -0.96
CA ALA A 135 -12.02 6.25 -2.08
C ALA A 135 -11.36 4.87 -2.23
N ARG A 136 -10.02 4.79 -2.21
CA ARG A 136 -9.28 3.54 -2.28
C ARG A 136 -9.64 2.58 -1.13
N MET A 137 -9.72 3.09 0.10
CA MET A 137 -10.12 2.30 1.26
C MET A 137 -11.57 1.84 1.17
N LYS A 138 -12.46 2.66 0.65
CA LYS A 138 -13.87 2.31 0.43
C LYS A 138 -13.99 1.20 -0.63
N ASP A 139 -13.35 1.35 -1.77
CA ASP A 139 -13.37 0.39 -2.88
C ASP A 139 -12.82 -0.99 -2.46
N SER A 140 -11.84 -1.02 -1.56
CA SER A 140 -11.29 -2.26 -0.98
C SER A 140 -12.12 -2.81 0.20
N ASN A 141 -13.28 -2.23 0.52
CA ASN A 141 -14.06 -2.55 1.72
C ASN A 141 -13.24 -2.43 3.00
N SER A 142 -12.41 -1.38 3.08
CA SER A 142 -11.51 -1.11 4.20
C SER A 142 -10.65 -2.33 4.60
N ARG A 143 -10.13 -3.04 3.59
CA ARG A 143 -9.38 -4.30 3.75
C ARG A 143 -8.24 -4.18 4.75
N GLU A 144 -7.50 -3.09 4.73
CA GLU A 144 -6.36 -2.85 5.59
C GLU A 144 -6.80 -2.76 7.07
N CYS A 145 -7.92 -2.11 7.34
CA CYS A 145 -8.51 -2.06 8.70
C CYS A 145 -8.90 -3.46 9.20
N ARG A 146 -9.46 -4.28 8.30
CA ARG A 146 -9.92 -5.64 8.60
C ARG A 146 -8.78 -6.63 8.86
N ASN A 147 -7.54 -6.27 8.58
CA ASN A 147 -6.39 -7.07 8.97
C ASN A 147 -6.22 -7.17 10.50
N CYS A 148 -6.73 -6.18 11.24
CA CYS A 148 -6.66 -6.13 12.70
C CYS A 148 -8.06 -6.05 13.35
N HIS A 149 -9.04 -5.40 12.68
CA HIS A 149 -10.39 -5.21 13.19
C HIS A 149 -11.37 -6.17 12.50
N ASN A 150 -11.92 -7.11 13.26
CA ASN A 150 -12.94 -8.03 12.77
C ASN A 150 -14.28 -7.74 13.45
N PHE A 151 -15.32 -7.47 12.68
CA PHE A 151 -16.68 -7.24 13.22
C PHE A 151 -17.18 -8.39 14.09
N ASP A 152 -16.93 -9.63 13.68
CA ASP A 152 -17.43 -10.80 14.37
C ASP A 152 -16.67 -11.07 15.69
N ALA A 153 -15.50 -10.46 15.87
CA ALA A 153 -14.72 -10.49 17.11
C ALA A 153 -14.99 -9.28 18.03
N MET A 154 -15.82 -8.33 17.61
CA MET A 154 -16.17 -7.17 18.42
C MET A 154 -17.23 -7.57 19.45
N SER A 155 -16.86 -7.54 20.76
CA SER A 155 -17.79 -7.86 21.84
C SER A 155 -18.87 -6.77 21.99
N ALA A 156 -20.13 -7.18 21.98
CA ALA A 156 -21.26 -6.30 22.30
C ALA A 156 -21.22 -5.77 23.73
N GLU A 157 -20.65 -6.53 24.64
CA GLU A 157 -20.59 -6.22 26.09
C GLU A 157 -19.50 -5.19 26.40
N LEU A 158 -18.37 -5.25 25.65
CA LEU A 158 -17.23 -4.36 25.85
C LEU A 158 -17.35 -3.04 25.08
N GLN A 159 -18.23 -2.96 24.10
CA GLN A 159 -18.54 -1.71 23.41
C GLN A 159 -19.63 -0.94 24.15
N LYS A 160 -19.56 0.40 24.07
CA LYS A 160 -20.71 1.22 24.45
C LYS A 160 -21.89 0.92 23.53
N GLN A 161 -23.12 0.98 24.05
CA GLN A 161 -24.35 0.61 23.32
C GLN A 161 -24.53 1.36 21.99
N THR A 162 -24.26 2.67 21.99
CA THR A 162 -24.43 3.48 20.77
C THR A 162 -23.47 3.09 19.66
N PRO A 163 -22.12 3.01 19.88
CA PRO A 163 -21.19 2.49 18.90
C PRO A 163 -21.55 1.07 18.42
N TYR A 164 -21.93 0.19 19.32
CA TYR A 164 -22.32 -1.18 18.91
C TYR A 164 -23.50 -1.18 17.94
N LYS A 165 -24.57 -0.43 18.24
CA LYS A 165 -25.74 -0.32 17.36
C LYS A 165 -25.38 0.28 16.00
N LYS A 166 -24.52 1.34 15.97
CA LYS A 166 -24.03 1.94 14.73
C LYS A 166 -23.21 0.92 13.92
N HIS A 167 -22.37 0.10 14.53
CA HIS A 167 -21.61 -0.94 13.85
C HIS A 167 -22.52 -2.03 13.24
N MET A 168 -23.54 -2.50 13.98
CA MET A 168 -24.47 -3.49 13.44
C MET A 168 -25.26 -2.94 12.25
N LYS A 169 -25.78 -1.72 12.36
CA LYS A 169 -26.46 -1.04 11.26
C LYS A 169 -25.52 -0.86 10.05
N ALA A 170 -24.28 -0.42 10.27
CA ALA A 170 -23.29 -0.26 9.20
C ALA A 170 -23.01 -1.59 8.47
N LYS A 171 -22.96 -2.71 9.21
CA LYS A 171 -22.78 -4.06 8.64
C LYS A 171 -23.98 -4.43 7.74
N GLU A 172 -25.19 -4.18 8.18
CA GLU A 172 -26.41 -4.44 7.40
C GLU A 172 -26.53 -3.56 6.15
N GLU A 173 -26.10 -2.30 6.24
CA GLU A 173 -26.10 -1.33 5.14
C GLU A 173 -24.91 -1.49 4.18
N GLY A 174 -23.98 -2.42 4.45
CA GLY A 174 -22.78 -2.62 3.64
C GLY A 174 -21.80 -1.44 3.68
N LYS A 175 -21.86 -0.61 4.74
CA LYS A 175 -20.88 0.47 4.94
C LYS A 175 -19.51 -0.07 5.27
N THR A 176 -18.50 0.62 4.80
CA THR A 176 -17.10 0.31 5.08
C THR A 176 -16.60 1.09 6.31
N CYS A 177 -15.47 0.67 6.90
CA CYS A 177 -14.94 1.34 8.08
C CYS A 177 -14.63 2.82 7.80
N ILE A 178 -14.09 3.12 6.63
CA ILE A 178 -13.70 4.48 6.25
C ILE A 178 -14.88 5.42 5.99
N ASP A 179 -16.08 4.89 5.77
CA ASP A 179 -17.27 5.74 5.62
C ASP A 179 -17.55 6.56 6.89
N CYS A 180 -17.21 6.02 8.08
CA CYS A 180 -17.41 6.66 9.38
C CYS A 180 -16.10 7.01 10.09
N HIS A 181 -15.01 6.25 9.87
CA HIS A 181 -13.75 6.38 10.62
C HIS A 181 -12.68 7.16 9.83
N LYS A 182 -13.00 8.40 9.43
CA LYS A 182 -12.01 9.34 8.91
C LYS A 182 -11.29 10.06 10.06
N GLY A 183 -10.07 10.52 9.81
CA GLY A 183 -9.32 11.26 10.83
C GLY A 183 -8.72 10.43 11.97
N ILE A 184 -8.74 9.10 11.90
CA ILE A 184 -8.28 8.21 13.00
C ILE A 184 -6.76 8.14 13.16
N ALA A 185 -6.01 8.51 12.13
CA ALA A 185 -4.55 8.48 12.13
C ALA A 185 -3.93 9.81 11.70
N HIS A 186 -4.70 10.69 11.08
CA HIS A 186 -4.27 12.00 10.60
C HIS A 186 -5.38 13.00 10.86
N GLN A 187 -5.02 14.26 11.02
CA GLN A 187 -6.01 15.34 11.10
C GLN A 187 -6.82 15.41 9.80
N LEU A 188 -8.09 15.70 9.94
CA LEU A 188 -8.96 15.93 8.79
C LEU A 188 -8.51 17.19 8.02
N PRO A 189 -8.65 17.21 6.68
CA PRO A 189 -8.44 18.45 5.93
C PRO A 189 -9.33 19.56 6.45
N LYS A 190 -8.86 20.81 6.39
CA LYS A 190 -9.60 21.98 6.90
C LYS A 190 -10.93 22.21 6.16
N GLU A 191 -10.97 21.78 4.90
CA GLU A 191 -12.14 21.89 4.03
C GLU A 191 -13.12 20.72 4.18
N TYR A 192 -12.80 19.76 5.05
CA TYR A 192 -13.66 18.59 5.26
C TYR A 192 -14.85 18.98 6.14
N GLU A 193 -16.03 18.84 5.60
CA GLU A 193 -17.30 18.90 6.33
C GLU A 193 -17.81 17.49 6.60
N GLU A 194 -18.10 17.17 7.86
CA GLU A 194 -18.71 15.89 8.18
C GLU A 194 -20.12 15.85 7.54
N PRO A 195 -20.47 14.76 6.84
CA PRO A 195 -21.84 14.60 6.34
C PRO A 195 -22.82 14.59 7.50
N ASP A 196 -23.91 15.30 7.37
CA ASP A 196 -25.03 15.27 8.34
C ASP A 196 -25.50 13.81 8.53
N GLU A 197 -25.60 13.37 9.80
CA GLU A 197 -26.02 12.00 10.18
C GLU A 197 -27.49 11.69 9.83
#